data_1e7e5e9398ceee91204ccbb8e95321e7
#
_entry.id   1e7e5e9398ceee91204ccbb8e95321e7
#
_cell.length_a   1.000
_cell.length_b   1.000
_cell.length_c   1.000
_cell.angle_alpha   90.00
_cell.angle_beta   90.00
_cell.angle_gamma   90.00
#
_symmetry.space_group_name_H-M   'P 1'
#
loop_
_entity.id
_entity.type
_entity.pdbx_description
1 polymer ?
#
loop_
_entity_poly.entity_id
_entity_poly.type
_entity_poly.pdbx_seq_one_letter_code
_entity_poly.pdbx_strand_id
1 'polypeptide(L)'
;MFVRRKHNKSGTTSIQVVAKADGRYRVEKSFGSSRDEAILASLEEKAKQWANEHEFGEGLFAPEGAAEYDAMMAGIGQDQLRLVGPDLIYGRLFDKIGFNTVRTSDNDIFKSLVVTRLYRPGSKLKTLRYMAYFMNKYYNEDKIYRYLDELCWRPEAKRKSKAYDVKLDVEQVTYEQTKRVLGGTVVVVFYDTTTMYFESHEDDVRIPGWSKDGKNANPQVVLGLLVGPGGNPIGYEIHPGNTYEGHTMIPIIEKLQKRFGFPKPIVVADAGLLSKENIRDMEDGGYEYILGARIRSQSEEFKEQIASLNLSNGQSASIELTKTRRMVVTMSDARASKNAADRERGLKRLEKRFRSDKLTKDKLNNRGYNRFLTMSGDATIEIDYDKVAKDERLDGYKGYTTNSTLSDDRVIEEYRYLFMIERAFRFCKTDLDIRPMYHRLFNRIEAHVCICFVAYTIMLELERILKAAESKISLERARFLAEKIYQIDYVNPYDGKHKSVLLHTREEPEVTELLDIISANC
;
A
#
# COMPACT_ATOMS: atom_id res chain seq x y z
N MET A 1 -44.38 43.25 -2.12
CA MET A 1 -45.36 42.56 -1.25
C MET A 1 -44.87 42.52 0.18
N PHE A 2 -45.77 42.33 1.18
CA PHE A 2 -45.36 42.16 2.57
C PHE A 2 -46.27 41.19 3.31
N VAL A 3 -45.75 40.54 4.33
CA VAL A 3 -46.52 39.62 5.17
C VAL A 3 -47.26 40.40 6.26
N ARG A 4 -48.56 40.13 6.40
CA ARG A 4 -49.42 40.78 7.39
C ARG A 4 -50.02 39.74 8.33
N ARG A 5 -49.99 40.03 9.63
CA ARG A 5 -50.79 39.33 10.65
C ARG A 5 -52.14 40.05 10.77
N LYS A 6 -53.24 39.31 10.59
CA LYS A 6 -54.61 39.83 10.72
C LYS A 6 -55.33 39.10 11.84
N HIS A 7 -55.73 39.85 12.86
CA HIS A 7 -56.54 39.31 13.94
C HIS A 7 -57.98 39.14 13.48
N ASN A 8 -58.56 37.97 13.68
CA ASN A 8 -59.90 37.61 13.28
C ASN A 8 -60.88 37.75 14.49
N LYS A 9 -62.13 37.99 14.19
CA LYS A 9 -63.18 38.05 15.24
C LYS A 9 -63.37 36.74 16.03
N SER A 10 -62.86 35.60 15.48
CA SER A 10 -62.84 34.28 16.11
C SER A 10 -61.69 34.10 17.12
N GLY A 11 -60.91 35.13 17.37
CA GLY A 11 -59.73 35.07 18.26
C GLY A 11 -58.50 34.34 17.66
N THR A 12 -58.53 34.01 16.38
CA THR A 12 -57.38 33.47 15.64
C THR A 12 -56.64 34.60 14.92
N THR A 13 -55.35 34.42 14.64
CA THR A 13 -54.54 35.31 13.78
C THR A 13 -54.29 34.63 12.45
N SER A 14 -54.57 35.31 11.33
CA SER A 14 -54.27 34.84 9.97
C SER A 14 -52.98 35.46 9.45
N ILE A 15 -52.19 34.66 8.75
CA ILE A 15 -50.99 35.12 8.02
C ILE A 15 -51.35 35.28 6.54
N GLN A 16 -51.14 36.48 6.02
CA GLN A 16 -51.49 36.87 4.64
C GLN A 16 -50.31 37.58 3.98
N VAL A 17 -50.10 37.32 2.69
CA VAL A 17 -49.25 38.17 1.83
C VAL A 17 -50.15 39.20 1.15
N VAL A 18 -49.75 40.45 1.23
CA VAL A 18 -50.54 41.60 0.79
C VAL A 18 -49.69 42.46 -0.15
N ALA A 19 -50.22 42.81 -1.30
CA ALA A 19 -49.65 43.81 -2.19
C ALA A 19 -50.41 45.16 -2.07
N LYS A 20 -49.69 46.26 -2.33
CA LYS A 20 -50.30 47.58 -2.40
C LYS A 20 -50.36 47.98 -3.89
N ALA A 21 -51.57 48.07 -4.44
CA ALA A 21 -51.80 48.53 -5.81
C ALA A 21 -52.83 49.66 -5.77
N ASP A 22 -52.62 50.72 -6.49
CA ASP A 22 -53.50 51.90 -6.62
C ASP A 22 -54.00 52.47 -5.30
N GLY A 23 -53.07 52.50 -4.30
CA GLY A 23 -53.37 53.04 -2.95
C GLY A 23 -54.21 52.11 -2.06
N ARG A 24 -54.59 50.91 -2.53
CA ARG A 24 -55.37 49.91 -1.79
C ARG A 24 -54.57 48.64 -1.53
N TYR A 25 -54.84 47.98 -0.41
CA TYR A 25 -54.20 46.69 -0.05
C TYR A 25 -55.03 45.55 -0.60
N ARG A 26 -54.42 44.69 -1.41
CA ARG A 26 -55.00 43.46 -1.92
C ARG A 26 -54.32 42.26 -1.29
N VAL A 27 -55.08 41.26 -0.84
CA VAL A 27 -54.54 40.01 -0.32
C VAL A 27 -54.20 39.11 -1.53
N GLU A 28 -52.93 38.83 -1.73
CA GLU A 28 -52.47 37.96 -2.81
C GLU A 28 -52.60 36.48 -2.41
N LYS A 29 -52.25 36.16 -1.15
CA LYS A 29 -52.36 34.78 -0.65
C LYS A 29 -52.56 34.73 0.86
N SER A 30 -53.33 33.76 1.36
CA SER A 30 -53.49 33.47 2.78
C SER A 30 -52.85 32.12 3.09
N PHE A 31 -52.03 32.06 4.13
CA PHE A 31 -51.26 30.88 4.52
C PHE A 31 -51.89 30.07 5.65
N GLY A 32 -52.95 30.57 6.24
CA GLY A 32 -53.67 29.90 7.31
C GLY A 32 -53.90 30.81 8.53
N SER A 33 -54.57 30.29 9.53
CA SER A 33 -54.81 30.98 10.80
C SER A 33 -54.63 30.03 12.00
N SER A 34 -54.10 30.55 13.11
CA SER A 34 -53.93 29.80 14.35
C SER A 34 -54.08 30.73 15.57
N ARG A 35 -54.24 30.10 16.77
CA ARG A 35 -54.06 30.77 18.07
C ARG A 35 -52.67 30.47 18.66
N ASP A 36 -51.99 29.47 18.13
CA ASP A 36 -50.67 29.03 18.55
C ASP A 36 -49.60 29.86 17.85
N GLU A 37 -48.74 30.51 18.65
CA GLU A 37 -47.68 31.39 18.14
C GLU A 37 -46.59 30.64 17.38
N ALA A 38 -46.29 29.39 17.74
CA ALA A 38 -45.30 28.57 17.02
C ALA A 38 -45.81 28.21 15.61
N ILE A 39 -47.12 27.90 15.48
CA ILE A 39 -47.73 27.67 14.17
C ILE A 39 -47.78 28.96 13.34
N LEU A 40 -48.07 30.10 13.98
CA LEU A 40 -48.08 31.40 13.31
C LEU A 40 -46.68 31.77 12.79
N ALA A 41 -45.63 31.53 13.57
CA ALA A 41 -44.26 31.76 13.14
C ALA A 41 -43.88 30.92 11.92
N SER A 42 -44.24 29.62 11.89
CA SER A 42 -44.01 28.74 10.74
C SER A 42 -44.78 29.17 9.49
N LEU A 43 -46.05 29.63 9.66
CA LEU A 43 -46.85 30.16 8.55
C LEU A 43 -46.31 31.49 8.03
N GLU A 44 -45.77 32.32 8.91
CA GLU A 44 -45.14 33.60 8.56
C GLU A 44 -43.86 33.40 7.76
N GLU A 45 -43.06 32.41 8.12
CA GLU A 45 -41.84 32.05 7.37
C GLU A 45 -42.15 31.54 5.97
N LYS A 46 -43.14 30.64 5.84
CA LYS A 46 -43.67 30.21 4.54
C LYS A 46 -44.24 31.35 3.71
N ALA A 47 -44.91 32.32 4.35
CA ALA A 47 -45.45 33.49 3.68
C ALA A 47 -44.33 34.43 3.18
N LYS A 48 -43.28 34.61 3.96
CA LYS A 48 -42.08 35.39 3.56
C LYS A 48 -41.35 34.74 2.38
N GLN A 49 -41.16 33.42 2.44
CA GLN A 49 -40.55 32.67 1.36
C GLN A 49 -41.38 32.80 0.06
N TRP A 50 -42.70 32.60 0.16
CA TRP A 50 -43.57 32.73 -1.00
C TRP A 50 -43.61 34.16 -1.55
N ALA A 51 -43.63 35.19 -0.69
CA ALA A 51 -43.59 36.58 -1.11
C ALA A 51 -42.30 36.89 -1.89
N ASN A 52 -41.14 36.43 -1.39
CA ASN A 52 -39.86 36.58 -2.06
C ASN A 52 -39.84 35.88 -3.45
N GLU A 53 -40.34 34.63 -3.51
CA GLU A 53 -40.39 33.86 -4.77
C GLU A 53 -41.31 34.54 -5.83
N HIS A 54 -42.37 35.25 -5.40
CA HIS A 54 -43.35 35.88 -6.29
C HIS A 54 -43.14 37.39 -6.49
N GLU A 55 -42.36 38.03 -5.65
CA GLU A 55 -41.95 39.42 -5.85
C GLU A 55 -40.77 39.52 -6.81
N PHE A 56 -39.95 38.48 -6.87
CA PHE A 56 -38.80 38.37 -7.78
C PHE A 56 -39.06 37.48 -9.00
N GLY A 57 -40.32 37.01 -9.19
CA GLY A 57 -40.77 36.36 -10.42
C GLY A 57 -40.96 37.35 -11.57
N GLU A 58 -40.07 37.30 -12.54
CA GLU A 58 -40.13 37.99 -13.85
C GLU A 58 -40.08 39.54 -13.83
N GLY A 59 -38.88 40.09 -13.68
CA GLY A 59 -38.63 41.39 -14.29
C GLY A 59 -38.43 42.57 -13.36
N LEU A 60 -37.60 43.42 -13.76
CA LEU A 60 -37.24 44.80 -13.41
C LEU A 60 -36.41 45.02 -12.14
N PHE A 61 -36.30 44.11 -11.19
CA PHE A 61 -35.46 44.30 -9.97
C PHE A 61 -34.76 43.02 -9.51
N ALA A 62 -34.30 42.18 -10.45
CA ALA A 62 -33.27 41.21 -10.10
C ALA A 62 -32.02 41.98 -9.65
N PRO A 63 -31.32 41.59 -8.57
CA PRO A 63 -30.04 42.21 -8.23
C PRO A 63 -29.17 42.27 -9.47
N GLU A 64 -28.52 43.43 -9.69
CA GLU A 64 -27.63 43.60 -10.82
C GLU A 64 -26.62 42.46 -10.83
N GLY A 65 -26.60 41.61 -11.87
CA GLY A 65 -25.79 40.39 -11.95
C GLY A 65 -26.48 39.06 -11.60
N ALA A 66 -27.76 39.02 -11.22
CA ALA A 66 -28.45 37.76 -10.92
C ALA A 66 -28.58 36.87 -12.17
N ALA A 67 -28.89 37.48 -13.33
CA ALA A 67 -28.97 36.74 -14.58
C ALA A 67 -27.62 36.15 -15.02
N GLU A 68 -26.53 36.88 -14.81
CA GLU A 68 -25.16 36.42 -15.06
C GLU A 68 -24.76 35.32 -14.08
N TYR A 69 -25.18 35.42 -12.81
CA TYR A 69 -24.93 34.37 -11.82
C TYR A 69 -25.70 33.09 -12.17
N ASP A 70 -26.98 33.21 -12.51
CA ASP A 70 -27.80 32.06 -12.92
C ASP A 70 -27.28 31.42 -14.21
N ALA A 71 -26.85 32.23 -15.17
CA ALA A 71 -26.19 31.75 -16.40
C ALA A 71 -24.85 31.02 -16.07
N MET A 72 -24.06 31.54 -15.14
CA MET A 72 -22.83 30.89 -14.68
C MET A 72 -23.15 29.55 -14.02
N MET A 73 -24.12 29.50 -13.11
CA MET A 73 -24.51 28.26 -12.43
C MET A 73 -25.10 27.23 -13.38
N ALA A 74 -25.90 27.66 -14.34
CA ALA A 74 -26.44 26.79 -15.40
C ALA A 74 -25.35 26.29 -16.38
N GLY A 75 -24.26 27.05 -16.51
CA GLY A 75 -23.11 26.70 -17.34
C GLY A 75 -22.10 25.76 -16.66
N ILE A 76 -22.22 25.49 -15.35
CA ILE A 76 -21.35 24.56 -14.66
C ILE A 76 -21.74 23.11 -15.03
N GLY A 77 -20.97 22.51 -15.91
CA GLY A 77 -21.09 21.12 -16.31
C GLY A 77 -20.17 20.20 -15.50
N GLN A 78 -20.34 18.90 -15.70
CA GLN A 78 -19.51 17.87 -15.05
C GLN A 78 -18.02 17.96 -15.44
N ASP A 79 -17.73 18.49 -16.62
CA ASP A 79 -16.38 18.73 -17.15
C ASP A 79 -15.59 19.81 -16.38
N GLN A 80 -16.28 20.68 -15.65
CA GLN A 80 -15.66 21.71 -14.81
C GLN A 80 -15.41 21.22 -13.37
N LEU A 81 -15.99 20.10 -12.99
CA LEU A 81 -15.78 19.47 -11.67
C LEU A 81 -14.71 18.40 -11.77
N ARG A 82 -13.59 18.59 -11.09
CA ARG A 82 -12.47 17.64 -11.09
C ARG A 82 -12.15 17.14 -9.68
N LEU A 83 -11.88 15.85 -9.55
CA LEU A 83 -11.29 15.28 -8.35
C LEU A 83 -9.80 15.65 -8.33
N VAL A 84 -9.39 16.51 -7.41
CA VAL A 84 -8.00 17.01 -7.31
C VAL A 84 -7.29 16.52 -6.06
N GLY A 85 -8.00 15.99 -5.08
CA GLY A 85 -7.40 15.51 -3.83
C GLY A 85 -6.24 14.54 -4.02
N PRO A 86 -6.33 13.52 -4.87
CA PRO A 86 -5.21 12.63 -5.16
C PRO A 86 -3.97 13.35 -5.69
N ASP A 87 -4.14 14.35 -6.57
CA ASP A 87 -3.01 15.14 -7.08
C ASP A 87 -2.44 16.08 -6.02
N LEU A 88 -3.29 16.69 -5.18
CA LEU A 88 -2.86 17.57 -4.09
C LEU A 88 -2.10 16.84 -2.99
N ILE A 89 -2.36 15.56 -2.78
CA ILE A 89 -1.70 14.75 -1.76
C ILE A 89 -0.56 13.95 -2.40
N TYR A 90 -0.88 12.96 -3.21
CA TYR A 90 0.11 12.04 -3.78
C TYR A 90 0.93 12.67 -4.91
N GLY A 91 0.29 13.54 -5.71
CA GLY A 91 0.97 14.24 -6.79
C GLY A 91 2.01 15.25 -6.29
N ARG A 92 1.78 15.94 -5.17
CA ARG A 92 2.79 16.80 -4.52
C ARG A 92 3.94 15.99 -3.93
N LEU A 93 3.64 14.84 -3.31
CA LEU A 93 4.68 13.95 -2.80
C LEU A 93 5.51 13.32 -3.92
N PHE A 94 4.90 12.97 -5.05
CA PHE A 94 5.61 12.53 -6.26
C PHE A 94 6.65 13.57 -6.69
N ASP A 95 6.26 14.84 -6.76
CA ASP A 95 7.14 15.95 -7.15
C ASP A 95 8.22 16.20 -6.10
N LYS A 96 7.87 16.24 -4.80
CA LYS A 96 8.79 16.42 -3.68
C LYS A 96 9.89 15.38 -3.63
N ILE A 97 9.56 14.11 -3.85
CA ILE A 97 10.53 13.02 -3.86
C ILE A 97 11.50 13.18 -5.03
N GLY A 98 11.03 13.78 -6.14
CA GLY A 98 11.81 14.03 -7.33
C GLY A 98 11.43 13.13 -8.52
N PHE A 99 10.32 12.40 -8.47
CA PHE A 99 9.90 11.55 -9.59
C PHE A 99 9.51 12.34 -10.84
N ASN A 100 9.23 13.64 -10.72
CA ASN A 100 9.04 14.54 -11.87
C ASN A 100 10.32 14.76 -12.69
N THR A 101 11.50 14.41 -12.17
CA THR A 101 12.78 14.50 -12.88
C THR A 101 13.12 13.24 -13.67
N VAL A 102 12.35 12.16 -13.48
CA VAL A 102 12.54 10.90 -14.19
C VAL A 102 12.34 11.10 -15.68
N ARG A 103 13.33 10.65 -16.47
CA ARG A 103 13.32 10.79 -17.93
C ARG A 103 12.36 9.78 -18.54
N THR A 104 11.21 10.26 -19.01
CA THR A 104 10.17 9.46 -19.65
C THR A 104 9.61 10.22 -20.85
N SER A 105 8.93 9.53 -21.76
CA SER A 105 8.30 10.15 -22.95
C SER A 105 7.13 11.06 -22.60
N ASP A 106 6.48 10.87 -21.44
CA ASP A 106 5.34 11.66 -20.98
C ASP A 106 5.21 11.60 -19.45
N ASN A 107 5.72 12.64 -18.76
CA ASN A 107 5.70 12.72 -17.30
C ASN A 107 4.29 12.86 -16.72
N ASP A 108 3.34 13.46 -17.44
CA ASP A 108 1.96 13.58 -16.98
C ASP A 108 1.27 12.21 -16.95
N ILE A 109 1.50 11.38 -17.97
CA ILE A 109 1.04 9.99 -17.98
C ILE A 109 1.67 9.21 -16.81
N PHE A 110 2.99 9.36 -16.60
CA PHE A 110 3.68 8.66 -15.51
C PHE A 110 3.06 9.01 -14.15
N LYS A 111 3.01 10.30 -13.83
CA LYS A 111 2.42 10.81 -12.60
C LYS A 111 0.96 10.36 -12.44
N SER A 112 0.15 10.48 -13.49
CA SER A 112 -1.26 10.09 -13.47
C SER A 112 -1.46 8.60 -13.21
N LEU A 113 -0.63 7.73 -13.80
CA LEU A 113 -0.67 6.28 -13.56
C LEU A 113 -0.28 5.93 -12.12
N VAL A 114 0.73 6.61 -11.56
CA VAL A 114 1.18 6.42 -10.17
C VAL A 114 0.12 6.92 -9.19
N VAL A 115 -0.36 8.14 -9.35
CA VAL A 115 -1.37 8.75 -8.48
C VAL A 115 -2.66 7.93 -8.47
N THR A 116 -3.13 7.52 -9.66
CA THR A 116 -4.34 6.70 -9.75
C THR A 116 -4.14 5.33 -9.09
N ARG A 117 -2.94 4.74 -9.15
CA ARG A 117 -2.63 3.49 -8.48
C ARG A 117 -2.73 3.61 -6.97
N LEU A 118 -2.41 4.77 -6.40
CA LEU A 118 -2.44 5.02 -4.96
C LEU A 118 -3.85 5.11 -4.39
N TYR A 119 -4.77 5.77 -5.10
CA TYR A 119 -6.12 5.97 -4.55
C TYR A 119 -7.18 5.00 -5.08
N ARG A 120 -7.09 4.58 -6.36
CA ARG A 120 -8.02 3.62 -6.98
C ARG A 120 -7.28 2.59 -7.85
N PRO A 121 -6.59 1.62 -7.22
CA PRO A 121 -5.91 0.57 -7.96
C PRO A 121 -6.88 -0.25 -8.82
N GLY A 122 -6.41 -0.68 -9.99
CA GLY A 122 -7.22 -1.46 -10.90
C GLY A 122 -6.50 -1.76 -12.23
N SER A 123 -7.24 -2.35 -13.18
CA SER A 123 -6.73 -2.57 -14.54
C SER A 123 -6.47 -1.24 -15.26
N LYS A 124 -5.63 -1.25 -16.29
CA LYS A 124 -5.33 -0.03 -17.06
C LYS A 124 -6.58 0.60 -17.68
N LEU A 125 -7.51 -0.22 -18.18
CA LEU A 125 -8.80 0.27 -18.70
C LEU A 125 -9.64 0.95 -17.63
N LYS A 126 -9.69 0.38 -16.42
CA LYS A 126 -10.40 0.98 -15.29
C LYS A 126 -9.72 2.29 -14.86
N THR A 127 -8.38 2.31 -14.83
CA THR A 127 -7.58 3.52 -14.56
C THR A 127 -7.91 4.64 -15.56
N LEU A 128 -7.93 4.35 -16.87
CA LEU A 128 -8.28 5.34 -17.92
C LEU A 128 -9.68 5.92 -17.72
N ARG A 129 -10.66 5.09 -17.41
CA ARG A 129 -12.02 5.55 -17.12
C ARG A 129 -12.05 6.48 -15.91
N TYR A 130 -11.33 6.16 -14.85
CA TYR A 130 -11.24 7.04 -13.66
C TYR A 130 -10.57 8.37 -13.98
N MET A 131 -9.47 8.36 -14.74
CA MET A 131 -8.81 9.59 -15.17
C MET A 131 -9.75 10.47 -16.00
N ALA A 132 -10.50 9.88 -16.93
CA ALA A 132 -11.46 10.61 -17.75
C ALA A 132 -12.62 11.18 -16.93
N TYR A 133 -13.29 10.34 -16.13
CA TYR A 133 -14.52 10.74 -15.41
C TYR A 133 -14.28 11.66 -14.22
N PHE A 134 -13.16 11.51 -13.52
CA PHE A 134 -12.94 12.20 -12.25
C PHE A 134 -11.84 13.26 -12.31
N MET A 135 -10.85 13.09 -13.19
CA MET A 135 -9.69 13.98 -13.24
C MET A 135 -9.66 14.86 -14.53
N ASN A 136 -10.65 14.71 -15.41
CA ASN A 136 -10.69 15.34 -16.75
C ASN A 136 -9.42 15.09 -17.59
N LYS A 137 -8.79 13.91 -17.40
CA LYS A 137 -7.60 13.49 -18.14
C LYS A 137 -7.98 12.39 -19.13
N TYR A 138 -8.00 12.74 -20.40
CA TYR A 138 -8.41 11.86 -21.49
C TYR A 138 -7.19 11.31 -22.24
N TYR A 139 -6.93 10.02 -22.09
CA TYR A 139 -5.88 9.33 -22.80
C TYR A 139 -6.47 8.21 -23.66
N ASN A 140 -5.95 8.09 -24.89
CA ASN A 140 -6.26 6.94 -25.73
C ASN A 140 -5.59 5.69 -25.14
N GLU A 141 -6.31 4.55 -25.19
CA GLU A 141 -5.83 3.27 -24.69
C GLU A 141 -4.50 2.86 -25.31
N ASP A 142 -4.39 2.98 -26.66
CA ASP A 142 -3.16 2.64 -27.39
C ASP A 142 -1.98 3.53 -26.97
N LYS A 143 -2.23 4.80 -26.63
CA LYS A 143 -1.19 5.71 -26.12
C LYS A 143 -0.64 5.19 -24.80
N ILE A 144 -1.50 4.74 -23.89
CA ILE A 144 -1.09 4.20 -22.60
C ILE A 144 -0.31 2.88 -22.76
N TYR A 145 -0.78 1.96 -23.60
CA TYR A 145 -0.05 0.71 -23.81
C TYR A 145 1.30 0.93 -24.50
N ARG A 146 1.40 1.84 -25.46
CA ARG A 146 2.69 2.25 -26.05
C ARG A 146 3.61 2.88 -25.00
N TYR A 147 3.07 3.74 -24.15
CA TYR A 147 3.81 4.33 -23.04
C TYR A 147 4.36 3.25 -22.10
N LEU A 148 3.57 2.25 -21.71
CA LEU A 148 4.04 1.14 -20.89
C LEU A 148 5.12 0.30 -21.60
N ASP A 149 5.03 0.14 -22.91
CA ASP A 149 6.05 -0.58 -23.70
C ASP A 149 7.38 0.17 -23.75
N GLU A 150 7.36 1.50 -23.60
CA GLU A 150 8.53 2.37 -23.60
C GLU A 150 9.12 2.59 -22.21
N LEU A 151 8.30 2.47 -21.16
CA LEU A 151 8.67 2.80 -19.79
C LEU A 151 9.84 1.96 -19.26
N CYS A 152 9.87 0.67 -19.57
CA CYS A 152 10.93 -0.26 -19.14
C CYS A 152 11.48 -0.98 -20.37
N TRP A 153 12.35 -0.28 -21.10
CA TRP A 153 12.94 -0.79 -22.32
C TRP A 153 14.15 -1.69 -22.05
N ARG A 154 14.31 -2.74 -22.86
CA ARG A 154 15.51 -3.58 -22.89
C ARG A 154 16.29 -3.40 -24.21
N PRO A 155 17.64 -3.39 -24.17
CA PRO A 155 18.49 -3.24 -25.36
C PRO A 155 18.25 -4.29 -26.45
N GLU A 156 17.76 -5.46 -26.09
CA GLU A 156 17.49 -6.59 -27.01
C GLU A 156 16.27 -6.35 -27.92
N ALA A 157 15.37 -5.44 -27.54
CA ALA A 157 14.29 -5.03 -28.43
C ALA A 157 14.83 -4.13 -29.54
N LYS A 158 14.89 -4.63 -30.77
CA LYS A 158 15.46 -4.01 -31.99
C LYS A 158 14.86 -2.65 -32.40
N ARG A 159 14.42 -1.78 -31.49
CA ARG A 159 13.88 -0.45 -31.80
C ARG A 159 14.93 0.64 -31.60
N LYS A 160 15.19 1.40 -32.66
CA LYS A 160 16.13 2.54 -32.73
C LYS A 160 15.63 3.82 -32.02
N SER A 161 14.70 3.77 -31.10
CA SER A 161 14.28 4.97 -30.37
C SER A 161 15.23 5.20 -29.18
N LYS A 162 15.50 6.47 -28.85
CA LYS A 162 16.19 6.88 -27.60
C LYS A 162 15.32 6.46 -26.43
N ALA A 163 15.41 5.19 -26.06
CA ALA A 163 14.67 4.66 -24.93
C ALA A 163 15.41 5.03 -23.66
N TYR A 164 14.75 5.72 -22.77
CA TYR A 164 15.21 5.94 -21.41
C TYR A 164 14.90 4.68 -20.61
N ASP A 165 15.84 4.21 -19.81
CA ASP A 165 15.52 3.19 -18.82
C ASP A 165 14.93 3.88 -17.59
N VAL A 166 13.61 4.05 -17.61
CA VAL A 166 12.87 4.72 -16.54
C VAL A 166 13.06 4.01 -15.20
N LYS A 167 13.22 2.68 -15.20
CA LYS A 167 13.53 1.91 -14.00
C LYS A 167 14.81 2.41 -13.33
N LEU A 168 15.85 2.67 -14.10
CA LEU A 168 17.11 3.16 -13.54
C LEU A 168 16.95 4.53 -12.89
N ASP A 169 16.24 5.45 -13.54
CA ASP A 169 15.99 6.78 -12.99
C ASP A 169 15.09 6.69 -11.74
N VAL A 170 14.07 5.85 -11.76
CA VAL A 170 13.17 5.62 -10.60
C VAL A 170 13.94 5.03 -9.42
N GLU A 171 14.79 4.02 -9.65
CA GLU A 171 15.62 3.44 -8.59
C GLU A 171 16.62 4.47 -8.03
N GLN A 172 17.20 5.34 -8.88
CA GLN A 172 18.08 6.42 -8.42
C GLN A 172 17.34 7.42 -7.52
N VAL A 173 16.18 7.93 -7.98
CA VAL A 173 15.37 8.87 -7.20
C VAL A 173 14.93 8.25 -5.87
N THR A 174 14.53 6.99 -5.90
CA THR A 174 14.09 6.25 -4.70
C THR A 174 15.25 6.04 -3.73
N TYR A 175 16.43 5.67 -4.22
CA TYR A 175 17.63 5.51 -3.39
C TYR A 175 18.06 6.82 -2.74
N GLU A 176 18.05 7.93 -3.48
CA GLU A 176 18.38 9.26 -2.91
C GLU A 176 17.33 9.69 -1.86
N GLN A 177 16.07 9.37 -2.07
CA GLN A 177 15.04 9.58 -1.05
C GLN A 177 15.29 8.72 0.20
N THR A 178 15.56 7.43 0.02
CA THR A 178 15.90 6.52 1.12
C THR A 178 17.11 7.02 1.91
N LYS A 179 18.16 7.45 1.22
CA LYS A 179 19.37 8.04 1.82
C LYS A 179 19.05 9.31 2.62
N ARG A 180 18.19 10.20 2.10
CA ARG A 180 17.75 11.40 2.83
C ARG A 180 16.99 11.04 4.11
N VAL A 181 16.06 10.09 4.02
CA VAL A 181 15.25 9.63 5.17
C VAL A 181 16.12 8.98 6.25
N LEU A 182 17.15 8.23 5.85
CA LEU A 182 18.08 7.56 6.78
C LEU A 182 19.20 8.48 7.30
N GLY A 183 19.26 9.73 6.84
CA GLY A 183 20.28 10.70 7.27
C GLY A 183 21.70 10.41 6.75
N GLY A 184 21.82 9.63 5.67
CA GLY A 184 23.14 9.33 5.10
C GLY A 184 23.24 7.99 4.38
N THR A 185 24.25 7.20 4.72
CA THR A 185 24.59 5.95 4.03
C THR A 185 23.68 4.79 4.45
N VAL A 186 23.32 3.95 3.49
CA VAL A 186 22.61 2.69 3.76
C VAL A 186 23.61 1.64 4.24
N VAL A 187 23.53 1.26 5.51
CA VAL A 187 24.45 0.31 6.17
C VAL A 187 23.85 -1.10 6.26
N VAL A 188 22.52 -1.19 6.39
CA VAL A 188 21.80 -2.47 6.49
C VAL A 188 20.78 -2.54 5.37
N VAL A 189 20.67 -3.69 4.75
CA VAL A 189 19.66 -3.95 3.72
C VAL A 189 18.89 -5.23 4.04
N PHE A 190 17.62 -5.22 3.74
CA PHE A 190 16.72 -6.36 3.88
C PHE A 190 16.33 -6.84 2.50
N TYR A 191 16.45 -8.14 2.28
CA TYR A 191 16.09 -8.78 1.03
C TYR A 191 15.07 -9.89 1.26
N ASP A 192 14.03 -9.90 0.45
CA ASP A 192 13.09 -11.02 0.35
C ASP A 192 12.49 -11.06 -1.07
N THR A 193 11.83 -12.16 -1.39
CA THR A 193 11.17 -12.38 -2.67
C THR A 193 9.69 -12.67 -2.48
N THR A 194 8.93 -12.40 -3.53
CA THR A 194 7.55 -12.85 -3.62
C THR A 194 7.19 -13.30 -5.01
N THR A 195 6.18 -14.18 -5.13
CA THR A 195 5.67 -14.63 -6.43
C THR A 195 4.47 -13.80 -6.86
N MET A 196 4.40 -13.50 -8.15
CA MET A 196 3.26 -12.85 -8.80
C MET A 196 2.75 -13.77 -9.91
N TYR A 197 1.56 -14.32 -9.72
CA TYR A 197 0.97 -15.27 -10.66
C TYR A 197 0.11 -14.59 -11.73
N PHE A 198 -0.08 -15.30 -12.83
CA PHE A 198 -0.90 -14.91 -13.98
C PHE A 198 -2.03 -15.92 -14.22
N GLU A 199 -3.16 -15.42 -14.63
CA GLU A 199 -4.27 -16.23 -15.15
C GLU A 199 -4.19 -16.27 -16.69
N SER A 200 -3.06 -16.76 -17.22
CA SER A 200 -2.75 -16.76 -18.66
C SER A 200 -1.76 -17.89 -18.99
N HIS A 201 -1.46 -18.06 -20.28
CA HIS A 201 -0.46 -19.05 -20.72
C HIS A 201 0.95 -18.64 -20.30
N GLU A 202 1.83 -19.65 -20.17
CA GLU A 202 3.25 -19.49 -19.91
C GLU A 202 4.03 -18.95 -21.12
N ASP A 203 5.21 -18.40 -20.86
CA ASP A 203 6.23 -18.00 -21.84
C ASP A 203 7.62 -18.14 -21.19
N ASP A 204 8.67 -17.61 -21.83
CA ASP A 204 10.06 -17.75 -21.37
C ASP A 204 10.33 -17.14 -19.97
N VAL A 205 9.47 -16.26 -19.48
CA VAL A 205 9.61 -15.59 -18.17
C VAL A 205 8.50 -15.98 -17.22
N ARG A 206 7.26 -16.08 -17.73
CA ARG A 206 6.08 -16.51 -16.95
C ARG A 206 6.00 -18.02 -16.93
N ILE A 207 6.74 -18.63 -16.05
CA ILE A 207 6.90 -20.08 -15.93
C ILE A 207 6.27 -20.55 -14.63
N PRO A 208 5.56 -21.69 -14.59
CA PRO A 208 5.12 -22.31 -13.35
C PRO A 208 6.30 -22.62 -12.43
N GLY A 209 6.10 -22.43 -11.13
CA GLY A 209 7.15 -22.64 -10.13
C GLY A 209 6.59 -22.75 -8.73
N TRP A 210 7.46 -22.84 -7.74
CA TRP A 210 7.00 -22.83 -6.36
C TRP A 210 6.38 -21.48 -6.01
N SER A 211 5.16 -21.48 -5.49
CA SER A 211 4.40 -20.27 -5.14
C SER A 211 4.13 -20.20 -3.64
N LYS A 212 4.53 -19.10 -3.03
CA LYS A 212 4.18 -18.78 -1.62
C LYS A 212 2.67 -18.71 -1.38
N ASP A 213 1.88 -18.52 -2.43
CA ASP A 213 0.41 -18.42 -2.40
C ASP A 213 -0.30 -19.74 -2.80
N GLY A 214 0.45 -20.83 -2.98
CA GLY A 214 -0.10 -22.15 -3.37
C GLY A 214 -0.55 -22.28 -4.84
N LYS A 215 -0.23 -21.30 -5.68
CA LYS A 215 -0.58 -21.24 -7.11
C LYS A 215 0.51 -21.84 -8.00
N ASN A 216 1.02 -23.03 -7.63
CA ASN A 216 2.17 -23.66 -8.29
C ASN A 216 1.94 -24.05 -9.75
N ALA A 217 0.69 -24.25 -10.15
CA ALA A 217 0.32 -24.57 -11.53
C ALA A 217 0.14 -23.33 -12.43
N ASN A 218 0.10 -22.13 -11.85
CA ASN A 218 -0.04 -20.90 -12.61
C ASN A 218 1.32 -20.38 -13.06
N PRO A 219 1.43 -19.87 -14.29
CA PRO A 219 2.58 -19.06 -14.69
C PRO A 219 2.80 -17.92 -13.71
N GLN A 220 4.04 -17.66 -13.35
CA GLN A 220 4.40 -16.64 -12.36
C GLN A 220 5.74 -15.99 -12.70
N VAL A 221 6.04 -14.90 -12.03
CA VAL A 221 7.38 -14.30 -11.94
C VAL A 221 7.76 -14.18 -10.48
N VAL A 222 9.05 -14.16 -10.20
CA VAL A 222 9.59 -13.91 -8.87
C VAL A 222 10.04 -12.44 -8.82
N LEU A 223 9.48 -11.68 -7.86
CA LEU A 223 9.90 -10.31 -7.58
C LEU A 223 10.80 -10.32 -6.35
N GLY A 224 12.07 -9.94 -6.53
CA GLY A 224 13.01 -9.64 -5.47
C GLY A 224 12.96 -8.16 -5.12
N LEU A 225 12.88 -7.83 -3.84
CA LEU A 225 12.84 -6.45 -3.34
C LEU A 225 13.99 -6.24 -2.35
N LEU A 226 14.71 -5.13 -2.51
CA LEU A 226 15.72 -4.67 -1.58
C LEU A 226 15.23 -3.39 -0.91
N VAL A 227 15.22 -3.40 0.42
CA VAL A 227 14.83 -2.24 1.24
C VAL A 227 15.87 -1.96 2.31
N GLY A 228 15.99 -0.72 2.72
CA GLY A 228 16.76 -0.29 3.89
C GLY A 228 15.91 -0.29 5.17
N PRO A 229 16.49 0.20 6.29
CA PRO A 229 15.78 0.38 7.55
C PRO A 229 14.46 1.14 7.38
N GLY A 230 13.45 0.77 8.17
CA GLY A 230 12.10 1.34 8.06
C GLY A 230 11.29 0.87 6.84
N GLY A 231 11.82 -0.08 6.03
CA GLY A 231 11.17 -0.56 4.81
C GLY A 231 11.37 0.36 3.61
N ASN A 232 12.27 1.36 3.72
CA ASN A 232 12.53 2.32 2.64
C ASN A 232 13.11 1.61 1.41
N PRO A 233 12.46 1.69 0.24
CA PRO A 233 12.86 0.92 -0.93
C PRO A 233 14.18 1.41 -1.52
N ILE A 234 14.99 0.47 -2.03
CA ILE A 234 16.27 0.74 -2.69
C ILE A 234 16.19 0.33 -4.15
N GLY A 235 15.67 -0.85 -4.42
CA GLY A 235 15.53 -1.37 -5.78
C GLY A 235 14.82 -2.71 -5.81
N TYR A 236 14.51 -3.16 -7.01
CA TYR A 236 13.83 -4.44 -7.23
C TYR A 236 14.34 -5.14 -8.49
N GLU A 237 14.11 -6.45 -8.56
CA GLU A 237 14.40 -7.24 -9.77
C GLU A 237 13.30 -8.24 -10.02
N ILE A 238 13.00 -8.50 -11.30
CA ILE A 238 12.02 -9.50 -11.72
C ILE A 238 12.76 -10.66 -12.37
N HIS A 239 12.49 -11.85 -11.86
CA HIS A 239 13.10 -13.10 -12.33
C HIS A 239 12.04 -14.03 -12.92
N PRO A 240 12.43 -14.98 -13.78
CA PRO A 240 11.55 -16.06 -14.24
C PRO A 240 10.89 -16.81 -13.07
N GLY A 241 9.67 -17.29 -13.28
CA GLY A 241 8.85 -17.88 -12.21
C GLY A 241 9.39 -19.15 -11.57
N ASN A 242 10.28 -19.86 -12.25
CA ASN A 242 10.97 -21.04 -11.76
C ASN A 242 12.36 -20.73 -11.12
N THR A 243 12.73 -19.47 -11.01
CA THR A 243 14.01 -19.07 -10.40
C THR A 243 14.02 -19.44 -8.91
N TYR A 244 15.08 -20.13 -8.49
CA TYR A 244 15.31 -20.40 -7.07
C TYR A 244 15.66 -19.10 -6.33
N GLU A 245 14.94 -18.78 -5.27
CA GLU A 245 15.07 -17.51 -4.54
C GLU A 245 16.51 -17.25 -4.05
N GLY A 246 17.23 -18.32 -3.69
CA GLY A 246 18.61 -18.23 -3.22
C GLY A 246 19.57 -17.59 -4.23
N HIS A 247 19.33 -17.75 -5.52
CA HIS A 247 20.22 -17.21 -6.58
C HIS A 247 19.94 -15.75 -6.94
N THR A 248 18.95 -15.11 -6.31
CA THR A 248 18.50 -13.77 -6.69
C THR A 248 19.12 -12.66 -5.85
N MET A 249 19.52 -12.95 -4.61
CA MET A 249 19.92 -11.97 -3.62
C MET A 249 21.25 -11.27 -3.94
N ILE A 250 22.32 -12.01 -4.14
CA ILE A 250 23.67 -11.44 -4.39
C ILE A 250 23.68 -10.59 -5.66
N PRO A 251 23.17 -11.06 -6.82
CA PRO A 251 23.18 -10.28 -8.04
C PRO A 251 22.47 -8.92 -7.93
N ILE A 252 21.36 -8.83 -7.22
CA ILE A 252 20.68 -7.55 -7.05
C ILE A 252 21.46 -6.59 -6.14
N ILE A 253 22.05 -7.10 -5.06
CA ILE A 253 22.86 -6.30 -4.15
C ILE A 253 24.09 -5.74 -4.87
N GLU A 254 24.82 -6.56 -5.58
CA GLU A 254 26.00 -6.13 -6.36
C GLU A 254 25.65 -5.12 -7.45
N LYS A 255 24.56 -5.36 -8.18
CA LYS A 255 24.08 -4.46 -9.22
C LYS A 255 23.74 -3.08 -8.66
N LEU A 256 23.01 -3.02 -7.54
CA LEU A 256 22.61 -1.76 -6.91
C LEU A 256 23.78 -1.08 -6.19
N GLN A 257 24.65 -1.85 -5.54
CA GLN A 257 25.86 -1.34 -4.91
C GLN A 257 26.80 -0.68 -5.95
N LYS A 258 27.06 -1.36 -7.07
CA LYS A 258 27.87 -0.82 -8.18
C LYS A 258 27.25 0.46 -8.75
N ARG A 259 25.92 0.53 -8.80
CA ARG A 259 25.19 1.68 -9.36
C ARG A 259 25.19 2.88 -8.42
N PHE A 260 24.90 2.67 -7.15
CA PHE A 260 24.69 3.75 -6.18
C PHE A 260 25.93 4.06 -5.35
N GLY A 261 26.95 3.25 -5.41
CA GLY A 261 28.23 3.48 -4.72
C GLY A 261 28.13 3.38 -3.19
N PHE A 262 27.10 2.71 -2.63
CA PHE A 262 27.06 2.52 -1.19
C PHE A 262 28.06 1.45 -0.74
N PRO A 263 28.58 1.52 0.51
CA PRO A 263 29.49 0.51 1.04
C PRO A 263 28.79 -0.85 1.10
N LYS A 264 29.58 -1.92 1.23
CA LYS A 264 29.01 -3.27 1.43
C LYS A 264 28.09 -3.26 2.66
N PRO A 265 26.80 -3.52 2.47
CA PRO A 265 25.84 -3.48 3.58
C PRO A 265 25.84 -4.79 4.35
N ILE A 266 25.32 -4.76 5.57
CA ILE A 266 24.89 -5.96 6.28
C ILE A 266 23.59 -6.44 5.64
N VAL A 267 23.58 -7.68 5.15
CA VAL A 267 22.44 -8.27 4.47
C VAL A 267 21.57 -9.05 5.45
N VAL A 268 20.32 -8.64 5.59
CA VAL A 268 19.34 -9.33 6.45
C VAL A 268 18.33 -10.06 5.59
N ALA A 269 18.16 -11.38 5.81
CA ALA A 269 17.23 -12.20 5.04
C ALA A 269 16.66 -13.37 5.86
N ASP A 270 15.58 -13.98 5.34
CA ASP A 270 14.92 -15.06 6.04
C ASP A 270 15.69 -16.41 5.92
N ALA A 271 15.21 -17.42 6.67
CA ALA A 271 15.80 -18.76 6.65
C ALA A 271 15.63 -19.51 5.32
N GLY A 272 14.78 -19.01 4.40
CA GLY A 272 14.59 -19.57 3.07
C GLY A 272 15.82 -19.39 2.20
N LEU A 273 16.53 -18.28 2.42
CA LEU A 273 17.75 -17.92 1.69
C LEU A 273 19.03 -18.50 2.30
N LEU A 274 18.93 -19.22 3.43
CA LEU A 274 20.06 -19.86 4.12
C LEU A 274 20.46 -21.17 3.42
N SER A 275 21.16 -21.10 2.28
CA SER A 275 21.86 -22.23 1.68
C SER A 275 23.36 -22.15 1.98
N LYS A 276 24.07 -23.30 1.94
CA LYS A 276 25.53 -23.32 2.09
C LYS A 276 26.23 -22.52 0.99
N GLU A 277 25.67 -22.52 -0.20
CA GLU A 277 26.14 -21.80 -1.35
C GLU A 277 26.00 -20.28 -1.16
N ASN A 278 24.80 -19.81 -0.79
CA ASN A 278 24.57 -18.37 -0.53
C ASN A 278 25.46 -17.83 0.59
N ILE A 279 25.67 -18.62 1.66
CA ILE A 279 26.58 -18.20 2.73
C ILE A 279 28.00 -18.05 2.22
N ARG A 280 28.49 -19.03 1.44
CA ARG A 280 29.82 -18.97 0.85
C ARG A 280 29.96 -17.78 -0.09
N ASP A 281 28.99 -17.58 -0.99
CA ASP A 281 29.03 -16.48 -1.95
C ASP A 281 29.04 -15.10 -1.26
N MET A 282 28.28 -14.95 -0.16
CA MET A 282 28.33 -13.73 0.68
C MET A 282 29.70 -13.55 1.34
N GLU A 283 30.27 -14.61 1.92
CA GLU A 283 31.59 -14.57 2.58
C GLU A 283 32.72 -14.31 1.58
N ASP A 284 32.70 -14.98 0.43
CA ASP A 284 33.68 -14.77 -0.66
C ASP A 284 33.52 -13.35 -1.23
N GLY A 285 32.29 -12.83 -1.33
CA GLY A 285 32.01 -11.45 -1.69
C GLY A 285 32.33 -10.44 -0.58
N GLY A 286 32.71 -10.87 0.64
CA GLY A 286 33.03 -10.01 1.78
C GLY A 286 31.83 -9.24 2.31
N TYR A 287 30.65 -9.82 2.26
CA TYR A 287 29.43 -9.26 2.86
C TYR A 287 29.25 -9.74 4.31
N GLU A 288 28.85 -8.85 5.19
CA GLU A 288 28.28 -9.21 6.48
C GLU A 288 26.80 -9.57 6.31
N TYR A 289 26.31 -10.50 7.10
CA TYR A 289 24.91 -10.94 7.00
C TYR A 289 24.29 -11.31 8.36
N ILE A 290 22.95 -11.27 8.40
CA ILE A 290 22.10 -11.79 9.48
C ILE A 290 21.00 -12.61 8.83
N LEU A 291 21.06 -13.94 8.97
CA LEU A 291 20.11 -14.86 8.35
C LEU A 291 19.33 -15.63 9.41
N GLY A 292 18.03 -15.85 9.20
CA GLY A 292 17.22 -16.68 10.06
C GLY A 292 17.74 -18.13 10.08
N ALA A 293 18.01 -18.69 11.27
CA ALA A 293 18.52 -20.05 11.40
C ALA A 293 17.40 -21.07 11.63
N ARG A 294 17.52 -22.24 10.99
CA ARG A 294 16.61 -23.38 11.16
C ARG A 294 17.11 -24.27 12.29
N ILE A 295 16.87 -23.90 13.56
CA ILE A 295 17.35 -24.61 14.75
C ILE A 295 16.93 -26.09 14.72
N ARG A 296 15.66 -26.37 14.39
CA ARG A 296 15.11 -27.74 14.36
C ARG A 296 15.70 -28.64 13.28
N SER A 297 16.43 -28.09 12.32
CA SER A 297 17.12 -28.81 11.26
C SER A 297 18.61 -29.06 11.54
N GLN A 298 19.10 -28.63 12.70
CA GLN A 298 20.49 -28.84 13.12
C GLN A 298 20.71 -30.28 13.62
N SER A 299 21.98 -30.68 13.81
CA SER A 299 22.31 -31.96 14.40
C SER A 299 21.75 -32.10 15.82
N GLU A 300 21.55 -33.32 16.30
CA GLU A 300 21.04 -33.58 17.67
C GLU A 300 21.96 -32.98 18.70
N GLU A 301 23.28 -33.13 18.52
CA GLU A 301 24.31 -32.55 19.40
C GLU A 301 24.16 -31.02 19.53
N PHE A 302 23.95 -30.33 18.39
CA PHE A 302 23.76 -28.88 18.39
C PHE A 302 22.42 -28.45 19.01
N LYS A 303 21.37 -29.26 18.83
CA LYS A 303 20.08 -29.02 19.50
C LYS A 303 20.19 -29.16 21.00
N GLU A 304 20.95 -30.17 21.49
CA GLU A 304 21.23 -30.34 22.92
C GLU A 304 22.04 -29.15 23.45
N GLN A 305 23.02 -28.67 22.72
CA GLN A 305 23.78 -27.47 23.10
C GLN A 305 22.87 -26.25 23.24
N ILE A 306 21.92 -26.03 22.29
CA ILE A 306 20.93 -24.93 22.37
C ILE A 306 20.03 -25.12 23.59
N ALA A 307 19.50 -26.32 23.79
CA ALA A 307 18.62 -26.60 24.93
C ALA A 307 19.33 -26.43 26.30
N SER A 308 20.63 -26.73 26.34
CA SER A 308 21.45 -26.59 27.60
C SER A 308 21.74 -25.12 27.96
N LEU A 309 21.51 -24.16 27.07
CA LEU A 309 21.66 -22.74 27.38
C LEU A 309 20.66 -22.25 28.43
N ASN A 310 19.54 -22.94 28.61
CA ASN A 310 18.51 -22.65 29.62
C ASN A 310 18.14 -21.15 29.68
N LEU A 311 17.98 -20.51 28.50
CA LEU A 311 17.68 -19.08 28.43
C LEU A 311 16.29 -18.78 28.99
N SER A 312 16.20 -17.72 29.76
CA SER A 312 14.93 -17.14 30.20
C SER A 312 14.32 -16.24 29.11
N ASN A 313 13.05 -15.88 29.29
CA ASN A 313 12.34 -14.99 28.34
C ASN A 313 13.13 -13.69 28.11
N GLY A 314 13.37 -13.38 26.83
CA GLY A 314 14.11 -12.20 26.39
C GLY A 314 15.63 -12.31 26.43
N GLN A 315 16.19 -13.37 26.98
CA GLN A 315 17.63 -13.61 26.99
C GLN A 315 18.12 -14.11 25.62
N SER A 316 19.40 -13.86 25.36
CA SER A 316 20.12 -14.32 24.18
C SER A 316 21.50 -14.87 24.54
N ALA A 317 22.02 -15.74 23.70
CA ALA A 317 23.39 -16.23 23.78
C ALA A 317 23.93 -16.55 22.39
N SER A 318 25.24 -16.44 22.21
CA SER A 318 25.93 -16.80 20.97
C SER A 318 26.60 -18.15 21.07
N ILE A 319 26.48 -18.96 20.02
CA ILE A 319 27.19 -20.22 19.83
C ILE A 319 28.08 -20.08 18.60
N GLU A 320 29.38 -20.33 18.74
CA GLU A 320 30.28 -20.33 17.59
C GLU A 320 30.00 -21.51 16.66
N LEU A 321 29.82 -21.24 15.36
CA LEU A 321 29.65 -22.25 14.31
C LEU A 321 30.96 -22.53 13.60
N THR A 322 31.72 -21.48 13.34
CA THR A 322 33.08 -21.51 12.76
C THR A 322 33.89 -20.33 13.31
N LYS A 323 35.14 -20.20 12.91
CA LYS A 323 35.99 -19.05 13.28
C LYS A 323 35.40 -17.67 12.91
N THR A 324 34.55 -17.63 11.88
CA THR A 324 33.99 -16.38 11.33
C THR A 324 32.48 -16.29 11.51
N ARG A 325 31.81 -17.36 11.93
CA ARG A 325 30.33 -17.42 12.01
C ARG A 325 29.89 -17.82 13.40
N ARG A 326 28.84 -17.17 13.88
CA ARG A 326 28.15 -17.56 15.11
C ARG A 326 26.64 -17.65 14.88
N MET A 327 25.97 -18.37 15.75
CA MET A 327 24.52 -18.38 15.85
C MET A 327 24.12 -17.65 17.12
N VAL A 328 23.41 -16.54 16.96
CA VAL A 328 22.73 -15.87 18.08
C VAL A 328 21.41 -16.59 18.31
N VAL A 329 21.20 -17.06 19.52
CA VAL A 329 19.98 -17.77 19.94
C VAL A 329 19.25 -16.91 20.95
N THR A 330 17.94 -16.74 20.80
CA THR A 330 17.09 -16.02 21.75
C THR A 330 15.89 -16.87 22.15
N MET A 331 15.37 -16.62 23.36
CA MET A 331 14.21 -17.31 23.90
C MET A 331 13.04 -16.35 24.10
N SER A 332 11.80 -16.82 23.83
CA SER A 332 10.56 -16.07 24.04
C SER A 332 9.43 -16.99 24.50
N ASP A 333 8.83 -16.67 25.66
CA ASP A 333 7.68 -17.39 26.21
C ASP A 333 6.46 -17.37 25.30
N ALA A 334 6.19 -16.23 24.65
CA ALA A 334 5.10 -16.12 23.67
C ALA A 334 5.32 -17.08 22.48
N ARG A 335 6.57 -17.24 22.03
CA ARG A 335 6.93 -18.20 20.99
C ARG A 335 6.84 -19.63 21.50
N ALA A 336 7.27 -19.91 22.74
CA ALA A 336 7.16 -21.23 23.36
C ALA A 336 5.70 -21.69 23.43
N SER A 337 4.82 -20.84 23.94
CA SER A 337 3.37 -21.10 23.99
C SER A 337 2.78 -21.37 22.61
N LYS A 338 3.17 -20.59 21.60
CA LYS A 338 2.75 -20.81 20.22
C LYS A 338 3.26 -22.14 19.66
N ASN A 339 4.54 -22.47 19.89
CA ASN A 339 5.12 -23.74 19.43
C ASN A 339 4.41 -24.94 20.05
N ALA A 340 4.15 -24.90 21.37
CA ALA A 340 3.40 -25.94 22.08
C ALA A 340 1.98 -26.12 21.49
N ALA A 341 1.23 -25.02 21.32
CA ALA A 341 -0.11 -25.07 20.74
C ALA A 341 -0.13 -25.59 19.30
N ASP A 342 0.85 -25.19 18.48
CA ASP A 342 0.99 -25.67 17.11
C ASP A 342 1.33 -27.16 17.08
N ARG A 343 2.23 -27.63 17.97
CA ARG A 343 2.59 -29.04 18.11
C ARG A 343 1.39 -29.86 18.54
N GLU A 344 0.65 -29.44 19.56
CA GLU A 344 -0.56 -30.13 20.02
C GLU A 344 -1.58 -30.30 18.89
N ARG A 345 -1.86 -29.25 18.12
CA ARG A 345 -2.74 -29.32 16.95
C ARG A 345 -2.23 -30.28 15.88
N GLY A 346 -0.90 -30.29 15.68
CA GLY A 346 -0.25 -31.21 14.74
C GLY A 346 -0.37 -32.66 15.17
N LEU A 347 -0.11 -32.96 16.44
CA LEU A 347 -0.23 -34.30 17.03
C LEU A 347 -1.68 -34.80 16.96
N LYS A 348 -2.68 -34.01 17.35
CA LYS A 348 -4.11 -34.36 17.22
C LYS A 348 -4.49 -34.74 15.77
N ARG A 349 -3.90 -34.08 14.77
CA ARG A 349 -4.11 -34.44 13.37
C ARG A 349 -3.45 -35.77 12.98
N LEU A 350 -2.24 -36.04 13.50
CA LEU A 350 -1.57 -37.34 13.29
C LEU A 350 -2.33 -38.46 13.96
N GLU A 351 -2.75 -38.32 15.22
CA GLU A 351 -3.56 -39.29 15.96
C GLU A 351 -4.89 -39.61 15.23
N LYS A 352 -5.57 -38.57 14.70
CA LYS A 352 -6.79 -38.79 13.91
C LYS A 352 -6.52 -39.59 12.65
N ARG A 353 -5.37 -39.37 11.97
CA ARG A 353 -4.96 -40.17 10.79
C ARG A 353 -4.60 -41.58 11.19
N PHE A 354 -3.95 -41.79 12.30
CA PHE A 354 -3.62 -43.08 12.86
C PHE A 354 -4.89 -43.91 13.10
N ARG A 355 -5.87 -43.34 13.84
CA ARG A 355 -7.15 -44.01 14.12
C ARG A 355 -7.99 -44.32 12.87
N SER A 356 -7.76 -43.61 11.77
CA SER A 356 -8.48 -43.81 10.50
C SER A 356 -7.74 -44.71 9.50
N ASP A 357 -6.65 -45.35 9.91
CA ASP A 357 -5.80 -46.25 9.09
C ASP A 357 -5.27 -45.60 7.78
N LYS A 358 -5.12 -44.27 7.81
CA LYS A 358 -4.66 -43.47 6.66
C LYS A 358 -3.16 -43.17 6.66
N LEU A 359 -2.39 -43.74 7.58
CA LEU A 359 -0.95 -43.59 7.62
C LEU A 359 -0.30 -44.72 6.80
N THR A 360 0.30 -44.37 5.69
CA THR A 360 1.00 -45.25 4.78
C THR A 360 2.52 -44.98 4.85
N LYS A 361 3.35 -45.95 4.43
CA LYS A 361 4.83 -45.84 4.50
C LYS A 361 5.39 -44.59 3.78
N ASP A 362 4.71 -44.10 2.74
CA ASP A 362 5.06 -42.87 2.05
C ASP A 362 4.95 -41.60 2.91
N LYS A 363 4.26 -41.66 4.06
CA LYS A 363 4.15 -40.55 5.04
C LYS A 363 5.31 -40.51 6.02
N LEU A 364 6.17 -41.51 6.04
CA LEU A 364 7.41 -41.49 6.83
C LEU A 364 8.41 -40.55 6.18
N ASN A 365 8.41 -39.29 6.58
CA ASN A 365 9.34 -38.26 6.11
C ASN A 365 9.53 -37.16 7.17
N ASN A 366 10.56 -36.36 7.01
CA ASN A 366 10.89 -35.27 7.93
C ASN A 366 10.13 -33.95 7.69
N ARG A 367 9.02 -33.98 6.93
CA ARG A 367 8.25 -32.78 6.60
C ARG A 367 7.13 -32.53 7.61
N GLY A 368 7.08 -31.32 8.14
CA GLY A 368 6.05 -30.91 9.10
C GLY A 368 5.99 -31.83 10.32
N TYR A 369 4.80 -32.24 10.71
CA TYR A 369 4.59 -33.14 11.88
C TYR A 369 4.86 -34.60 11.55
N ASN A 370 5.01 -35.00 10.29
CA ASN A 370 5.37 -36.37 9.91
C ASN A 370 6.76 -36.76 10.46
N ARG A 371 7.62 -35.81 10.83
CA ARG A 371 8.91 -36.04 11.49
C ARG A 371 8.79 -36.81 12.84
N PHE A 372 7.61 -36.78 13.45
CA PHE A 372 7.32 -37.53 14.68
C PHE A 372 6.84 -38.96 14.43
N LEU A 373 6.74 -39.38 13.18
CA LEU A 373 6.39 -40.75 12.85
C LEU A 373 7.63 -41.63 12.87
N THR A 374 7.47 -42.85 13.36
CA THR A 374 8.48 -43.90 13.34
C THR A 374 7.84 -45.23 12.91
N MET A 375 8.64 -46.18 12.52
CA MET A 375 8.17 -47.51 12.18
C MET A 375 8.56 -48.49 13.32
N SER A 376 7.57 -49.15 13.89
CA SER A 376 7.75 -50.17 14.90
C SER A 376 7.52 -51.53 14.23
N GLY A 377 8.54 -52.41 14.26
CA GLY A 377 8.51 -53.69 13.55
C GLY A 377 8.42 -53.55 12.05
N ASP A 378 7.94 -54.60 11.34
CA ASP A 378 7.97 -54.62 9.87
C ASP A 378 6.86 -53.82 9.17
N ALA A 379 5.83 -53.34 9.86
CA ALA A 379 4.69 -52.71 9.20
C ALA A 379 3.92 -51.64 9.98
N THR A 380 4.14 -51.45 11.27
CA THR A 380 3.33 -50.52 12.11
C THR A 380 3.96 -49.15 12.17
N ILE A 381 3.20 -48.08 11.84
CA ILE A 381 3.64 -46.69 11.97
C ILE A 381 3.12 -46.15 13.29
N GLU A 382 3.97 -45.56 14.07
CA GLU A 382 3.64 -45.01 15.39
C GLU A 382 4.10 -43.59 15.54
N ILE A 383 3.53 -42.85 16.50
CA ILE A 383 4.01 -41.52 16.92
C ILE A 383 5.12 -41.74 17.96
N ASP A 384 6.29 -41.23 17.63
CA ASP A 384 7.49 -41.27 18.49
C ASP A 384 7.43 -40.10 19.48
N TYR A 385 6.95 -40.35 20.66
CA TYR A 385 6.82 -39.34 21.70
C TYR A 385 8.18 -38.90 22.27
N ASP A 386 9.26 -39.69 22.13
CA ASP A 386 10.60 -39.26 22.48
C ASP A 386 11.10 -38.16 21.56
N LYS A 387 10.81 -38.27 20.24
CA LYS A 387 11.08 -37.18 19.31
C LYS A 387 10.23 -35.94 19.60
N VAL A 388 8.98 -36.12 20.06
CA VAL A 388 8.13 -35.02 20.49
C VAL A 388 8.73 -34.31 21.68
N ALA A 389 9.15 -35.03 22.73
CA ALA A 389 9.75 -34.47 23.91
C ALA A 389 11.07 -33.73 23.62
N LYS A 390 11.91 -34.30 22.73
CA LYS A 390 13.14 -33.60 22.28
C LYS A 390 12.83 -32.30 21.52
N ASP A 391 11.81 -32.28 20.66
CA ASP A 391 11.39 -31.08 19.94
C ASP A 391 10.81 -29.99 20.86
N GLU A 392 10.16 -30.41 21.96
CA GLU A 392 9.58 -29.54 22.98
C GLU A 392 10.64 -28.71 23.71
N ARG A 393 11.81 -29.29 23.97
CA ARG A 393 12.94 -28.59 24.62
C ARG A 393 13.45 -27.38 23.81
N LEU A 394 13.11 -27.30 22.51
CA LEU A 394 13.46 -26.19 21.65
C LEU A 394 12.32 -25.16 21.48
N ASP A 395 11.23 -25.30 22.25
CA ASP A 395 10.15 -24.34 22.21
C ASP A 395 10.59 -22.97 22.73
N GLY A 396 10.17 -21.92 22.02
CA GLY A 396 10.55 -20.56 22.36
C GLY A 396 11.88 -20.11 21.77
N TYR A 397 12.76 -21.01 21.42
CA TYR A 397 14.06 -20.65 20.83
C TYR A 397 13.93 -20.21 19.37
N LYS A 398 14.71 -19.17 19.03
CA LYS A 398 14.91 -18.69 17.67
C LYS A 398 16.38 -18.38 17.45
N GLY A 399 16.92 -18.81 16.31
CA GLY A 399 18.32 -18.60 15.96
C GLY A 399 18.50 -17.66 14.78
N TYR A 400 19.65 -16.99 14.78
CA TYR A 400 20.14 -16.13 13.71
C TYR A 400 21.60 -16.45 13.44
N THR A 401 21.92 -16.77 12.20
CA THR A 401 23.32 -17.01 11.79
C THR A 401 23.92 -15.71 11.25
N THR A 402 25.08 -15.33 11.76
CA THR A 402 25.76 -14.09 11.36
C THR A 402 27.28 -14.25 11.35
N ASN A 403 27.94 -13.51 10.46
CA ASN A 403 29.38 -13.27 10.47
C ASN A 403 29.73 -11.82 10.89
N SER A 404 28.72 -11.00 11.19
CA SER A 404 28.92 -9.60 11.58
C SER A 404 29.51 -9.46 12.98
N THR A 405 30.19 -8.34 13.22
CA THR A 405 30.74 -7.97 14.53
C THR A 405 29.73 -7.26 15.44
N LEU A 406 28.48 -7.13 15.02
CA LEU A 406 27.41 -6.53 15.82
C LEU A 406 27.18 -7.31 17.12
N SER A 407 26.76 -6.63 18.18
CA SER A 407 26.30 -7.31 19.41
C SER A 407 25.08 -8.20 19.15
N ASP A 408 24.84 -9.18 20.00
CA ASP A 408 23.70 -10.10 19.88
C ASP A 408 22.38 -9.35 19.87
N ASP A 409 22.23 -8.32 20.71
CA ASP A 409 21.02 -7.49 20.76
C ASP A 409 20.78 -6.75 19.43
N ARG A 410 21.86 -6.23 18.81
CA ARG A 410 21.75 -5.57 17.50
C ARG A 410 21.41 -6.57 16.40
N VAL A 411 21.96 -7.76 16.40
CA VAL A 411 21.61 -8.84 15.46
C VAL A 411 20.11 -9.17 15.57
N ILE A 412 19.60 -9.30 16.78
CA ILE A 412 18.18 -9.59 17.05
C ILE A 412 17.30 -8.43 16.59
N GLU A 413 17.69 -7.19 16.89
CA GLU A 413 16.97 -5.98 16.52
C GLU A 413 16.90 -5.84 15.01
N GLU A 414 18.02 -5.92 14.30
CA GLU A 414 18.06 -5.81 12.84
C GLU A 414 17.21 -6.91 12.18
N TYR A 415 17.30 -8.15 12.67
CA TYR A 415 16.44 -9.21 12.13
C TYR A 415 14.94 -8.96 12.39
N ARG A 416 14.59 -8.32 13.50
CA ARG A 416 13.17 -7.94 13.74
C ARG A 416 12.63 -7.04 12.67
N TYR A 417 13.44 -6.16 12.10
CA TYR A 417 13.00 -5.26 11.01
C TYR A 417 12.70 -5.99 9.68
N LEU A 418 13.00 -7.28 9.56
CA LEU A 418 12.66 -8.05 8.36
C LEU A 418 11.14 -8.05 8.06
N PHE A 419 10.28 -7.89 9.08
CA PHE A 419 8.85 -7.74 8.86
C PHE A 419 8.46 -6.53 8.01
N MET A 420 9.34 -5.53 7.90
CA MET A 420 9.10 -4.35 7.08
C MET A 420 9.03 -4.69 5.58
N ILE A 421 9.84 -5.64 5.13
CA ILE A 421 9.77 -6.10 3.73
C ILE A 421 8.51 -6.95 3.49
N GLU A 422 8.11 -7.76 4.47
CA GLU A 422 6.83 -8.47 4.41
C GLU A 422 5.65 -7.49 4.32
N ARG A 423 5.73 -6.38 5.07
CA ARG A 423 4.76 -5.28 5.02
C ARG A 423 4.77 -4.62 3.65
N ALA A 424 5.94 -4.37 3.06
CA ALA A 424 6.07 -3.81 1.71
C ALA A 424 5.37 -4.70 0.67
N PHE A 425 5.62 -6.01 0.70
CA PHE A 425 4.94 -6.94 -0.20
C PHE A 425 3.44 -7.01 0.04
N ARG A 426 2.99 -7.02 1.29
CA ARG A 426 1.56 -6.99 1.60
C ARG A 426 0.91 -5.74 1.03
N PHE A 427 1.51 -4.57 1.25
CA PHE A 427 1.01 -3.32 0.72
C PHE A 427 0.93 -3.36 -0.83
N CYS A 428 1.99 -3.80 -1.51
CA CYS A 428 1.96 -3.94 -2.97
C CYS A 428 0.88 -4.91 -3.44
N LYS A 429 0.68 -6.03 -2.73
CA LYS A 429 -0.29 -7.07 -3.11
C LYS A 429 -1.74 -6.68 -2.86
N THR A 430 -2.04 -6.03 -1.73
CA THR A 430 -3.41 -5.72 -1.29
C THR A 430 -3.79 -4.28 -1.59
N ASP A 431 -2.98 -3.31 -1.19
CA ASP A 431 -3.35 -1.90 -1.27
C ASP A 431 -3.09 -1.30 -2.66
N LEU A 432 -2.06 -1.76 -3.35
CA LEU A 432 -1.74 -1.34 -4.71
C LEU A 432 -2.26 -2.32 -5.78
N ASP A 433 -2.89 -3.41 -5.39
CA ASP A 433 -3.50 -4.41 -6.31
C ASP A 433 -2.55 -4.83 -7.44
N ILE A 434 -1.25 -5.12 -7.08
CA ILE A 434 -0.24 -5.52 -8.07
C ILE A 434 -0.59 -6.85 -8.73
N ARG A 435 -1.46 -7.65 -8.12
CA ARG A 435 -1.93 -8.95 -8.60
C ARG A 435 -3.46 -9.13 -8.42
N PRO A 436 -4.15 -9.93 -9.27
CA PRO A 436 -3.60 -10.68 -10.39
C PRO A 436 -3.08 -9.75 -11.47
N MET A 437 -1.98 -10.17 -12.14
CA MET A 437 -1.37 -9.36 -13.18
C MET A 437 -1.94 -9.75 -14.55
N TYR A 438 -2.45 -8.74 -15.28
CA TYR A 438 -3.11 -8.94 -16.58
C TYR A 438 -2.18 -8.67 -17.77
N HIS A 439 -0.97 -8.17 -17.53
CA HIS A 439 -0.01 -7.90 -18.59
C HIS A 439 0.67 -9.18 -19.06
N ARG A 440 0.87 -9.33 -20.39
CA ARG A 440 1.51 -10.50 -20.98
C ARG A 440 2.95 -10.22 -21.42
N LEU A 441 3.23 -9.00 -21.89
CA LEU A 441 4.57 -8.62 -22.33
C LEU A 441 5.42 -8.27 -21.12
N PHE A 442 6.67 -8.75 -21.11
CA PHE A 442 7.61 -8.58 -19.99
C PHE A 442 7.85 -7.09 -19.66
N ASN A 443 8.07 -6.24 -20.66
CA ASN A 443 8.24 -4.80 -20.47
C ASN A 443 7.01 -4.14 -19.80
N ARG A 444 5.79 -4.59 -20.10
CA ARG A 444 4.56 -4.12 -19.43
C ARG A 444 4.43 -4.64 -18.00
N ILE A 445 4.92 -5.85 -17.73
CA ILE A 445 5.02 -6.40 -16.38
C ILE A 445 5.98 -5.52 -15.57
N GLU A 446 7.16 -5.25 -16.11
CA GLU A 446 8.18 -4.41 -15.48
C GLU A 446 7.69 -2.97 -15.27
N ALA A 447 7.01 -2.38 -16.26
CA ALA A 447 6.38 -1.07 -16.15
C ALA A 447 5.31 -1.02 -15.04
N HIS A 448 4.51 -2.09 -14.91
CA HIS A 448 3.52 -2.18 -13.84
C HIS A 448 4.16 -2.25 -12.46
N VAL A 449 5.20 -3.06 -12.30
CA VAL A 449 5.97 -3.16 -11.06
C VAL A 449 6.64 -1.83 -10.74
N CYS A 450 7.22 -1.14 -11.74
CA CYS A 450 7.83 0.17 -11.60
C CYS A 450 6.83 1.21 -11.04
N ILE A 451 5.63 1.29 -11.60
CA ILE A 451 4.55 2.17 -11.11
C ILE A 451 4.19 1.84 -9.65
N CYS A 452 4.09 0.55 -9.31
CA CYS A 452 3.79 0.13 -7.94
C CYS A 452 4.95 0.45 -6.97
N PHE A 453 6.19 0.34 -7.42
CA PHE A 453 7.37 0.68 -6.62
C PHE A 453 7.43 2.18 -6.30
N VAL A 454 7.14 3.04 -7.28
CA VAL A 454 7.00 4.50 -7.06
C VAL A 454 5.84 4.79 -6.10
N ALA A 455 4.69 4.16 -6.32
CA ALA A 455 3.53 4.32 -5.43
C ALA A 455 3.85 3.90 -3.99
N TYR A 456 4.56 2.81 -3.79
CA TYR A 456 5.01 2.37 -2.47
C TYR A 456 5.93 3.42 -1.81
N THR A 457 6.88 3.98 -2.54
CA THR A 457 7.78 5.03 -2.05
C THR A 457 7.00 6.27 -1.58
N ILE A 458 6.00 6.69 -2.34
CA ILE A 458 5.12 7.83 -1.99
C ILE A 458 4.32 7.54 -0.72
N MET A 459 3.80 6.32 -0.57
CA MET A 459 3.04 5.96 0.64
C MET A 459 3.89 5.95 1.90
N LEU A 460 5.15 5.50 1.81
CA LEU A 460 6.07 5.58 2.94
C LEU A 460 6.40 7.03 3.32
N GLU A 461 6.57 7.91 2.33
CA GLU A 461 6.78 9.32 2.60
C GLU A 461 5.55 9.97 3.24
N LEU A 462 4.34 9.65 2.77
CA LEU A 462 3.11 10.09 3.42
C LEU A 462 3.03 9.60 4.88
N GLU A 463 3.32 8.33 5.12
CA GLU A 463 3.33 7.77 6.48
C GLU A 463 4.34 8.50 7.37
N ARG A 464 5.53 8.79 6.83
CA ARG A 464 6.59 9.49 7.55
C ARG A 464 6.16 10.90 7.97
N ILE A 465 5.58 11.69 7.05
CA ILE A 465 5.15 13.06 7.37
C ILE A 465 3.92 13.10 8.29
N LEU A 466 2.97 12.18 8.14
CA LEU A 466 1.84 12.07 9.08
C LEU A 466 2.32 11.74 10.50
N LYS A 467 3.28 10.82 10.63
CA LYS A 467 3.89 10.48 11.94
C LYS A 467 4.68 11.66 12.51
N ALA A 468 5.43 12.37 11.68
CA ALA A 468 6.20 13.54 12.12
C ALA A 468 5.30 14.70 12.59
N ALA A 469 4.09 14.82 12.02
CA ALA A 469 3.06 15.76 12.43
C ALA A 469 2.19 15.24 13.60
N GLU A 470 2.49 14.07 14.17
CA GLU A 470 1.70 13.42 15.22
C GLU A 470 0.21 13.25 14.86
N SER A 471 -0.09 13.22 13.55
CA SER A 471 -1.46 13.10 13.06
C SER A 471 -2.03 11.70 13.32
N LYS A 472 -3.33 11.65 13.62
CA LYS A 472 -4.10 10.41 13.79
C LYS A 472 -4.62 9.84 12.47
N ILE A 473 -4.42 10.55 11.37
CA ILE A 473 -4.87 10.14 10.04
C ILE A 473 -4.06 8.92 9.59
N SER A 474 -4.75 7.79 9.41
CA SER A 474 -4.14 6.59 8.82
C SER A 474 -3.98 6.73 7.31
N LEU A 475 -3.13 5.90 6.68
CA LEU A 475 -2.97 5.87 5.22
C LEU A 475 -4.29 5.57 4.49
N GLU A 476 -5.11 4.68 5.05
CA GLU A 476 -6.44 4.36 4.51
C GLU A 476 -7.38 5.56 4.64
N ARG A 477 -7.36 6.24 5.79
CA ARG A 477 -8.13 7.46 5.99
C ARG A 477 -7.69 8.58 5.04
N ALA A 478 -6.39 8.78 4.86
CA ALA A 478 -5.85 9.76 3.90
C ALA A 478 -6.31 9.47 2.47
N ARG A 479 -6.37 8.18 2.06
CA ARG A 479 -6.93 7.76 0.76
C ARG A 479 -8.39 8.17 0.63
N PHE A 480 -9.20 7.88 1.64
CA PHE A 480 -10.61 8.24 1.67
C PHE A 480 -10.83 9.76 1.62
N LEU A 481 -10.05 10.53 2.39
CA LEU A 481 -10.12 12.00 2.38
C LEU A 481 -9.73 12.60 1.02
N ALA A 482 -8.73 12.02 0.35
CA ALA A 482 -8.33 12.43 -0.99
C ALA A 482 -9.48 12.36 -2.01
N GLU A 483 -10.39 11.40 -1.88
CA GLU A 483 -11.56 11.25 -2.75
C GLU A 483 -12.66 12.29 -2.48
N LYS A 484 -12.53 13.10 -1.45
CA LYS A 484 -13.51 14.13 -1.05
C LYS A 484 -13.14 15.55 -1.51
N ILE A 485 -11.98 15.74 -2.10
CA ILE A 485 -11.47 17.05 -2.48
C ILE A 485 -11.63 17.25 -3.99
N TYR A 486 -12.57 18.12 -4.33
CA TYR A 486 -12.88 18.47 -5.71
C TYR A 486 -12.48 19.92 -5.99
N GLN A 487 -12.36 20.26 -7.28
CA GLN A 487 -12.16 21.61 -7.76
C GLN A 487 -13.21 21.91 -8.82
N ILE A 488 -13.82 23.08 -8.72
CA ILE A 488 -14.64 23.64 -9.78
C ILE A 488 -13.85 24.75 -10.47
N ASP A 489 -13.74 24.63 -11.81
CA ASP A 489 -13.19 25.67 -12.66
C ASP A 489 -14.36 26.40 -13.36
N TYR A 490 -14.43 27.73 -13.22
CA TYR A 490 -15.51 28.53 -13.81
C TYR A 490 -14.99 29.86 -14.32
N VAL A 491 -15.73 30.47 -15.25
CA VAL A 491 -15.49 31.84 -15.70
C VAL A 491 -16.32 32.77 -14.83
N ASN A 492 -15.66 33.71 -14.15
CA ASN A 492 -16.36 34.70 -13.35
C ASN A 492 -17.13 35.65 -14.28
N PRO A 493 -18.47 35.75 -14.15
CA PRO A 493 -19.29 36.56 -15.05
C PRO A 493 -18.99 38.07 -14.97
N TYR A 494 -18.46 38.55 -13.84
CA TYR A 494 -18.20 39.98 -13.64
C TYR A 494 -16.91 40.47 -14.28
N ASP A 495 -15.86 39.64 -14.32
CA ASP A 495 -14.54 40.04 -14.84
C ASP A 495 -14.03 39.17 -16.00
N GLY A 496 -14.81 38.19 -16.42
CA GLY A 496 -14.47 37.26 -17.51
C GLY A 496 -13.26 36.36 -17.23
N LYS A 497 -12.74 36.35 -15.98
CA LYS A 497 -11.54 35.59 -15.64
C LYS A 497 -11.87 34.17 -15.23
N HIS A 498 -11.00 33.26 -15.62
CA HIS A 498 -11.04 31.89 -15.11
C HIS A 498 -10.68 31.86 -13.62
N LYS A 499 -11.51 31.23 -12.83
CA LYS A 499 -11.33 31.01 -11.38
C LYS A 499 -11.50 29.55 -11.05
N SER A 500 -10.81 29.13 -10.00
CA SER A 500 -10.90 27.78 -9.45
C SER A 500 -11.26 27.86 -7.98
N VAL A 501 -12.21 27.04 -7.56
CA VAL A 501 -12.61 26.92 -6.16
C VAL A 501 -12.43 25.47 -5.73
N LEU A 502 -11.72 25.28 -4.61
CA LEU A 502 -11.55 23.99 -3.99
C LEU A 502 -12.79 23.67 -3.14
N LEU A 503 -13.40 22.53 -3.41
CA LEU A 503 -14.56 22.01 -2.69
C LEU A 503 -14.14 20.82 -1.83
N HIS A 504 -14.44 20.88 -0.55
CA HIS A 504 -14.29 19.76 0.38
C HIS A 504 -15.36 19.84 1.46
N THR A 505 -15.63 18.73 2.12
CA THR A 505 -16.65 18.65 3.17
C THR A 505 -16.19 19.45 4.39
N ARG A 506 -16.94 20.50 4.76
CA ARG A 506 -16.64 21.34 5.94
C ARG A 506 -16.76 20.60 7.27
N GLU A 507 -17.52 19.51 7.29
CA GLU A 507 -17.73 18.67 8.47
C GLU A 507 -16.58 17.70 8.75
N GLU A 508 -15.57 17.61 7.87
CA GLU A 508 -14.40 16.75 8.03
C GLU A 508 -13.12 17.59 8.22
N PRO A 509 -12.80 18.01 9.45
CA PRO A 509 -11.61 18.82 9.73
C PRO A 509 -10.30 18.14 9.35
N GLU A 510 -10.28 16.80 9.30
CA GLU A 510 -9.14 16.00 8.86
C GLU A 510 -8.73 16.31 7.40
N VAL A 511 -9.64 16.79 6.53
CA VAL A 511 -9.28 17.20 5.16
C VAL A 511 -8.36 18.42 5.21
N THR A 512 -8.71 19.43 6.01
CA THR A 512 -7.90 20.63 6.18
C THR A 512 -6.55 20.26 6.83
N GLU A 513 -6.59 19.47 7.91
CA GLU A 513 -5.36 18.97 8.57
C GLU A 513 -4.43 18.28 7.57
N LEU A 514 -4.97 17.35 6.76
CA LEU A 514 -4.17 16.62 5.77
C LEU A 514 -3.57 17.55 4.71
N LEU A 515 -4.35 18.49 4.18
CA LEU A 515 -3.87 19.47 3.20
C LEU A 515 -2.79 20.40 3.79
N ASP A 516 -2.95 20.84 5.03
CA ASP A 516 -1.98 21.67 5.73
C ASP A 516 -0.67 20.91 5.98
N ILE A 517 -0.75 19.66 6.44
CA ILE A 517 0.42 18.79 6.62
C ILE A 517 1.17 18.61 5.29
N ILE A 518 0.46 18.32 4.20
CA ILE A 518 1.06 18.16 2.88
C ILE A 518 1.69 19.47 2.41
N SER A 519 1.00 20.61 2.57
CA SER A 519 1.49 21.92 2.13
C SER A 519 2.72 22.38 2.91
N ALA A 520 2.80 22.05 4.21
CA ALA A 520 3.96 22.36 5.04
C ALA A 520 5.19 21.51 4.70
N ASN A 521 5.00 20.37 4.04
CA ASN A 521 6.06 19.41 3.74
C ASN A 521 6.43 19.35 2.25
N CYS A 522 5.67 19.94 1.34
CA CYS A 522 5.89 19.96 -0.10
C CYS A 522 5.97 21.39 -0.63
#